data_1013c6ca334d0bf538391637e8c7f433
#
_entry.id   1013c6ca334d0bf538391637e8c7f433
#
_cell.length_a   1.000
_cell.length_b   1.000
_cell.length_c   1.000
_cell.angle_alpha   90.00
_cell.angle_beta   90.00
_cell.angle_gamma   90.00
#
_symmetry.space_group_name_H-M   'P 1'
#
loop_
_entity.id
_entity.type
_entity.pdbx_description
1 polymer ?
#
loop_
_entity_poly.entity_id
_entity_poly.type
_entity_poly.pdbx_seq_one_letter_code
_entity_poly.pdbx_strand_id
1 'polypeptide(L)'
;MKRRDFAGALGGATLMAMAGKAAGPNIDEWLDCNVTLGQWPFRKTAFQTPKSLAEKLQKLGVTQAWTASFDAIFQNDLQTVNLQLAQACRDNSIKNLLPVATINPALPDWQADLIFCEKQLSMSIVRLYPNYHNYTLEHACFEELFDFTSNRKLAIQLVVQMEDDRTQPLRMQAPPVDLRPLAKHMLRSSTARVMILNATRSQLEPVIQSEGLLFDIAKIEGAGVLEQMLETVNHERIVFGSHSPLFYWEAARLKLQESELLDRQLDAIIQGNAKRWANQ
;
A
#
# COMPACT_ATOMS: atom_id res chain seq x y z
N MET A 1 -69.46 20.96 45.52
CA MET A 1 -68.68 20.23 46.54
C MET A 1 -67.26 20.05 46.00
N LYS A 2 -66.34 20.66 46.67
CA LYS A 2 -64.85 20.64 46.70
C LYS A 2 -64.08 20.02 45.55
N ARG A 3 -63.42 20.91 44.76
CA ARG A 3 -62.24 20.68 43.91
C ARG A 3 -61.05 20.35 44.80
N ARG A 4 -60.23 19.36 44.42
CA ARG A 4 -58.91 19.13 44.95
C ARG A 4 -57.88 19.33 43.87
N ASP A 5 -57.02 20.30 44.07
CA ASP A 5 -55.84 20.64 43.29
C ASP A 5 -54.82 19.52 43.36
N PHE A 6 -54.27 19.12 42.17
CA PHE A 6 -53.06 18.29 42.10
C PHE A 6 -52.01 19.09 41.37
N ALA A 7 -51.03 19.54 42.12
CA ALA A 7 -49.85 20.17 41.63
C ALA A 7 -48.96 19.08 41.00
N GLY A 8 -48.74 19.14 39.70
CA GLY A 8 -47.81 18.26 38.96
C GLY A 8 -46.36 18.76 39.12
N ALA A 9 -45.50 17.89 39.55
CA ALA A 9 -44.05 18.10 39.56
C ALA A 9 -43.50 18.09 38.12
N LEU A 10 -42.83 19.18 37.77
CA LEU A 10 -42.01 19.27 36.55
C LEU A 10 -40.74 18.43 36.74
N GLY A 11 -40.72 17.24 36.11
CA GLY A 11 -39.54 16.46 35.91
C GLY A 11 -38.69 17.06 34.81
N GLY A 12 -37.55 17.63 35.15
CA GLY A 12 -36.55 18.10 34.19
C GLY A 12 -35.97 16.93 33.41
N ALA A 13 -36.32 16.82 32.14
CA ALA A 13 -35.61 15.94 31.21
C ALA A 13 -34.25 16.57 30.90
N THR A 14 -33.20 16.02 31.49
CA THR A 14 -31.82 16.34 31.09
C THR A 14 -31.60 15.80 29.69
N LEU A 15 -31.61 16.66 28.67
CA LEU A 15 -31.08 16.35 27.35
C LEU A 15 -29.59 16.04 27.50
N MET A 16 -29.25 14.75 27.46
CA MET A 16 -27.88 14.36 27.16
C MET A 16 -27.59 14.84 25.73
N ALA A 17 -26.81 15.91 25.62
CA ALA A 17 -26.18 16.29 24.36
C ALA A 17 -25.32 15.12 23.95
N MET A 18 -25.70 14.42 22.87
CA MET A 18 -24.79 13.56 22.14
C MET A 18 -23.66 14.47 21.68
N ALA A 19 -22.52 14.36 22.35
CA ALA A 19 -21.29 14.98 21.90
C ALA A 19 -21.03 14.44 20.49
N GLY A 20 -21.27 15.28 19.49
CA GLY A 20 -20.88 14.98 18.13
C GLY A 20 -19.41 14.60 18.15
N LYS A 21 -19.08 13.44 17.56
CA LYS A 21 -17.70 13.01 17.35
C LYS A 21 -17.00 14.21 16.70
N ALA A 22 -16.06 14.82 17.42
CA ALA A 22 -15.28 15.94 16.88
C ALA A 22 -14.75 15.46 15.52
N ALA A 23 -14.89 16.29 14.49
CA ALA A 23 -14.27 16.02 13.20
C ALA A 23 -12.80 15.72 13.49
N GLY A 24 -12.38 14.51 13.16
CA GLY A 24 -10.97 14.11 13.35
C GLY A 24 -10.06 15.11 12.65
N PRO A 25 -8.76 15.13 12.98
CA PRO A 25 -7.82 16.08 12.42
C PRO A 25 -7.99 16.13 10.91
N ASN A 26 -8.05 17.35 10.38
CA ASN A 26 -8.12 17.59 8.93
C ASN A 26 -6.75 17.22 8.36
N ILE A 27 -6.58 15.94 8.00
CA ILE A 27 -5.34 15.41 7.49
C ILE A 27 -5.34 15.69 6.00
N ASP A 28 -4.72 16.80 5.62
CA ASP A 28 -4.68 17.28 4.24
C ASP A 28 -3.56 16.67 3.40
N GLU A 29 -2.70 15.81 4.00
CA GLU A 29 -1.53 15.26 3.33
C GLU A 29 -1.47 13.74 3.44
N TRP A 30 -1.75 13.05 2.34
CA TRP A 30 -1.68 11.60 2.24
C TRP A 30 -0.48 11.15 1.41
N LEU A 31 0.23 10.13 1.90
CA LEU A 31 1.19 9.39 1.11
C LEU A 31 0.60 8.00 0.81
N ASP A 32 0.33 7.73 -0.46
CA ASP A 32 -0.17 6.43 -0.92
C ASP A 32 0.98 5.56 -1.43
N CYS A 33 1.31 4.49 -0.72
CA CYS A 33 2.43 3.61 -1.06
C CYS A 33 2.12 2.66 -2.22
N ASN A 34 0.86 2.56 -2.66
CA ASN A 34 0.43 1.49 -3.55
C ASN A 34 -0.52 1.97 -4.63
N VAL A 35 0.07 2.59 -5.65
CA VAL A 35 -0.63 3.06 -6.85
C VAL A 35 -0.02 2.41 -8.09
N THR A 36 -0.83 2.16 -9.13
CA THR A 36 -0.35 1.56 -10.38
C THR A 36 -0.96 2.28 -11.57
N LEU A 37 -0.15 2.66 -12.55
CA LEU A 37 -0.56 3.29 -13.81
C LEU A 37 -0.81 2.27 -14.91
N GLY A 38 -1.61 2.68 -15.91
CA GLY A 38 -1.89 1.91 -17.12
C GLY A 38 -3.22 1.15 -17.05
N GLN A 39 -3.35 0.16 -17.91
CA GLN A 39 -4.58 -0.63 -18.06
C GLN A 39 -4.40 -2.01 -17.47
N TRP A 40 -5.32 -2.40 -16.58
CA TRP A 40 -5.40 -3.76 -16.13
C TRP A 40 -6.09 -4.62 -17.20
N PRO A 41 -5.50 -5.74 -17.67
CA PRO A 41 -6.01 -6.47 -18.83
C PRO A 41 -7.33 -7.21 -18.56
N PHE A 42 -7.63 -7.55 -17.30
CA PHE A 42 -8.78 -8.41 -16.97
C PHE A 42 -10.06 -7.65 -16.68
N ARG A 43 -9.98 -6.34 -16.45
CA ARG A 43 -11.15 -5.47 -16.28
C ARG A 43 -10.81 -4.01 -16.56
N LYS A 44 -11.81 -3.26 -17.01
CA LYS A 44 -11.66 -1.81 -17.16
C LYS A 44 -11.58 -1.15 -15.79
N THR A 45 -10.51 -0.40 -15.57
CA THR A 45 -10.34 0.45 -14.38
C THR A 45 -10.68 1.90 -14.69
N ALA A 46 -11.00 2.69 -13.66
CA ALA A 46 -11.10 4.13 -13.78
C ALA A 46 -9.70 4.77 -13.84
N PHE A 47 -9.61 6.02 -14.34
CA PHE A 47 -8.36 6.81 -14.29
C PHE A 47 -7.15 6.12 -14.96
N GLN A 48 -7.31 5.65 -16.19
CA GLN A 48 -6.30 4.88 -16.92
C GLN A 48 -5.10 5.71 -17.40
N THR A 49 -5.22 7.03 -17.45
CA THR A 49 -4.10 7.91 -17.85
C THR A 49 -3.39 8.48 -16.63
N PRO A 50 -2.07 8.75 -16.72
CA PRO A 50 -1.31 9.36 -15.62
C PRO A 50 -1.97 10.65 -15.11
N LYS A 51 -2.41 11.51 -16.02
CA LYS A 51 -3.07 12.78 -15.70
C LYS A 51 -4.37 12.57 -14.92
N SER A 52 -5.27 11.70 -15.42
CA SER A 52 -6.57 11.48 -14.78
C SER A 52 -6.44 10.87 -13.37
N LEU A 53 -5.47 9.97 -13.17
CA LEU A 53 -5.19 9.37 -11.88
C LEU A 53 -4.58 10.40 -10.91
N ALA A 54 -3.59 11.15 -11.36
CA ALA A 54 -2.94 12.18 -10.55
C ALA A 54 -3.92 13.27 -10.09
N GLU A 55 -4.78 13.75 -10.99
CA GLU A 55 -5.84 14.72 -10.65
C GLU A 55 -6.85 14.16 -9.63
N LYS A 56 -7.22 12.89 -9.78
CA LYS A 56 -8.09 12.21 -8.81
C LYS A 56 -7.43 12.13 -7.43
N LEU A 57 -6.20 11.67 -7.36
CA LEU A 57 -5.43 11.54 -6.12
C LEU A 57 -5.22 12.91 -5.45
N GLN A 58 -4.90 13.94 -6.23
CA GLN A 58 -4.75 15.31 -5.72
C GLN A 58 -6.03 15.84 -5.08
N LYS A 59 -7.19 15.61 -5.72
CA LYS A 59 -8.50 15.98 -5.15
C LYS A 59 -8.82 15.26 -3.84
N LEU A 60 -8.18 14.15 -3.59
CA LEU A 60 -8.30 13.36 -2.36
C LEU A 60 -7.29 13.74 -1.27
N GLY A 61 -6.42 14.75 -1.54
CA GLY A 61 -5.38 15.19 -0.62
C GLY A 61 -4.09 14.35 -0.69
N VAL A 62 -3.92 13.50 -1.72
CA VAL A 62 -2.70 12.71 -1.88
C VAL A 62 -1.59 13.61 -2.42
N THR A 63 -0.59 13.86 -1.58
CA THR A 63 0.57 14.70 -1.91
C THR A 63 1.71 13.88 -2.53
N GLN A 64 1.78 12.58 -2.21
CA GLN A 64 2.72 11.63 -2.79
C GLN A 64 2.04 10.30 -3.04
N ALA A 65 2.28 9.70 -4.21
CA ALA A 65 1.83 8.36 -4.57
C ALA A 65 2.99 7.57 -5.18
N TRP A 66 3.39 6.47 -4.54
CA TRP A 66 4.41 5.57 -5.07
C TRP A 66 3.79 4.69 -6.14
N THR A 67 4.23 4.90 -7.35
CA THR A 67 3.51 4.49 -8.56
C THR A 67 4.32 3.52 -9.38
N ALA A 68 3.78 2.32 -9.65
CA ALA A 68 4.32 1.35 -10.60
C ALA A 68 3.50 1.33 -11.89
N SER A 69 3.85 0.46 -12.86
CA SER A 69 3.12 0.25 -14.11
C SER A 69 2.50 -1.15 -14.16
N PHE A 70 1.25 -1.26 -14.65
CA PHE A 70 0.65 -2.55 -14.98
C PHE A 70 1.40 -3.26 -16.12
N ASP A 71 1.96 -2.50 -17.06
CA ASP A 71 2.73 -3.08 -18.17
C ASP A 71 3.93 -3.88 -17.67
N ALA A 72 4.54 -3.47 -16.55
CA ALA A 72 5.67 -4.16 -15.96
C ALA A 72 5.36 -5.56 -15.40
N ILE A 73 4.07 -5.90 -15.25
CA ILE A 73 3.63 -7.23 -14.81
C ILE A 73 3.68 -8.25 -15.96
N PHE A 74 3.51 -7.78 -17.20
CA PHE A 74 3.29 -8.64 -18.36
C PHE A 74 4.36 -8.52 -19.45
N GLN A 75 5.26 -7.53 -19.35
CA GLN A 75 6.33 -7.30 -20.33
C GLN A 75 7.69 -7.74 -19.78
N ASN A 76 8.57 -8.21 -20.68
CA ASN A 76 9.92 -8.60 -20.31
C ASN A 76 10.94 -7.45 -20.48
N ASP A 77 10.66 -6.46 -21.33
CA ASP A 77 11.50 -5.25 -21.46
C ASP A 77 11.18 -4.25 -20.35
N LEU A 78 11.63 -4.58 -19.15
CA LEU A 78 11.36 -3.77 -17.96
C LEU A 78 12.13 -2.45 -17.97
N GLN A 79 13.27 -2.37 -18.63
CA GLN A 79 14.02 -1.11 -18.75
C GLN A 79 13.19 -0.07 -19.49
N THR A 80 12.62 -0.42 -20.65
CA THR A 80 11.72 0.47 -21.40
C THR A 80 10.47 0.83 -20.60
N VAL A 81 9.83 -0.12 -19.94
CA VAL A 81 8.63 0.15 -19.12
C VAL A 81 8.94 1.12 -17.97
N ASN A 82 10.03 0.93 -17.24
CA ASN A 82 10.44 1.81 -16.16
C ASN A 82 10.80 3.23 -16.68
N LEU A 83 11.44 3.33 -17.84
CA LEU A 83 11.72 4.62 -18.49
C LEU A 83 10.42 5.35 -18.85
N GLN A 84 9.46 4.67 -19.47
CA GLN A 84 8.15 5.22 -19.81
C GLN A 84 7.39 5.68 -18.56
N LEU A 85 7.40 4.89 -17.48
CA LEU A 85 6.81 5.25 -16.20
C LEU A 85 7.45 6.53 -15.63
N ALA A 86 8.79 6.61 -15.63
CA ALA A 86 9.51 7.79 -15.17
C ALA A 86 9.15 9.04 -15.99
N GLN A 87 9.02 8.89 -17.29
CA GLN A 87 8.58 9.97 -18.17
C GLN A 87 7.16 10.40 -17.87
N ALA A 88 6.22 9.44 -17.76
CA ALA A 88 4.83 9.71 -17.44
C ALA A 88 4.65 10.48 -16.12
N CYS A 89 5.44 10.12 -15.10
CA CYS A 89 5.41 10.80 -13.80
C CYS A 89 6.02 12.22 -13.88
N ARG A 90 7.05 12.44 -14.71
CA ARG A 90 7.67 13.77 -14.90
C ARG A 90 6.83 14.71 -15.75
N ASP A 91 6.20 14.19 -16.81
CA ASP A 91 5.37 14.98 -17.74
C ASP A 91 4.03 15.38 -17.11
N ASN A 92 3.70 14.77 -15.98
CA ASN A 92 2.51 15.12 -15.25
C ASN A 92 2.71 16.46 -14.54
N SER A 93 1.89 17.46 -14.87
CA SER A 93 1.90 18.77 -14.19
C SER A 93 1.60 18.68 -12.68
N ILE A 94 1.08 17.56 -12.26
CA ILE A 94 0.77 17.24 -10.87
C ILE A 94 1.93 16.39 -10.32
N LYS A 95 2.76 16.99 -9.47
CA LYS A 95 4.00 16.41 -8.96
C LYS A 95 3.81 15.40 -7.83
N ASN A 96 2.68 14.73 -7.77
CA ASN A 96 2.38 13.79 -6.70
C ASN A 96 2.67 12.31 -7.04
N LEU A 97 2.96 11.97 -8.29
CA LEU A 97 3.32 10.61 -8.68
C LEU A 97 4.83 10.41 -8.64
N LEU A 98 5.28 9.48 -7.81
CA LEU A 98 6.69 9.09 -7.69
C LEU A 98 6.88 7.69 -8.28
N PRO A 99 7.72 7.53 -9.32
CA PRO A 99 7.89 6.26 -9.99
C PRO A 99 8.63 5.25 -9.11
N VAL A 100 8.15 4.01 -9.10
CA VAL A 100 8.74 2.85 -8.44
C VAL A 100 9.18 1.86 -9.51
N ALA A 101 10.44 1.45 -9.50
CA ALA A 101 10.96 0.50 -10.46
C ALA A 101 10.28 -0.86 -10.34
N THR A 102 10.06 -1.54 -11.44
CA THR A 102 9.74 -2.98 -11.43
C THR A 102 10.91 -3.76 -12.02
N ILE A 103 11.31 -4.81 -11.32
CA ILE A 103 12.38 -5.72 -11.72
C ILE A 103 11.87 -7.15 -11.66
N ASN A 104 12.28 -7.97 -12.62
CA ASN A 104 12.06 -9.40 -12.61
C ASN A 104 13.42 -10.13 -12.50
N PRO A 105 13.77 -10.66 -11.31
CA PRO A 105 15.08 -11.30 -11.12
C PRO A 105 15.23 -12.64 -11.85
N ALA A 106 14.16 -13.17 -12.43
CA ALA A 106 14.22 -14.38 -13.26
C ALA A 106 14.66 -14.08 -14.71
N LEU A 107 14.72 -12.81 -15.12
CA LEU A 107 15.22 -12.40 -16.44
C LEU A 107 16.76 -12.23 -16.40
N PRO A 108 17.45 -12.46 -17.53
CA PRO A 108 18.86 -12.10 -17.64
C PRO A 108 19.05 -10.59 -17.49
N ASP A 109 20.26 -10.19 -17.04
CA ASP A 109 20.69 -8.79 -16.93
C ASP A 109 19.83 -7.88 -16.02
N TRP A 110 18.99 -8.45 -15.16
CA TRP A 110 18.13 -7.68 -14.23
C TRP A 110 18.92 -6.72 -13.32
N GLN A 111 20.18 -7.06 -13.00
CA GLN A 111 21.06 -6.19 -12.22
C GLN A 111 21.37 -4.89 -12.97
N ALA A 112 21.61 -4.97 -14.29
CA ALA A 112 21.84 -3.80 -15.14
C ALA A 112 20.59 -2.92 -15.20
N ASP A 113 19.41 -3.52 -15.33
CA ASP A 113 18.12 -2.83 -15.33
C ASP A 113 17.90 -2.11 -13.99
N LEU A 114 18.20 -2.76 -12.87
CA LEU A 114 18.07 -2.16 -11.55
C LEU A 114 19.03 -0.99 -11.35
N ILE A 115 20.29 -1.14 -11.77
CA ILE A 115 21.30 -0.06 -11.73
C ILE A 115 20.83 1.12 -12.60
N PHE A 116 20.29 0.85 -13.79
CA PHE A 116 19.72 1.89 -14.65
C PHE A 116 18.58 2.65 -13.94
N CYS A 117 17.64 1.95 -13.35
CA CYS A 117 16.54 2.55 -12.59
C CYS A 117 17.04 3.43 -11.44
N GLU A 118 18.02 2.92 -10.67
CA GLU A 118 18.62 3.66 -9.55
C GLU A 118 19.37 4.90 -10.02
N LYS A 119 20.29 4.76 -10.98
CA LYS A 119 21.24 5.82 -11.35
C LYS A 119 20.70 6.81 -12.36
N GLN A 120 19.91 6.35 -13.32
CA GLN A 120 19.41 7.21 -14.42
C GLN A 120 18.00 7.72 -14.15
N LEU A 121 17.18 6.94 -13.43
CA LEU A 121 15.79 7.31 -13.18
C LEU A 121 15.54 7.77 -11.74
N SER A 122 16.55 7.66 -10.84
CA SER A 122 16.46 8.02 -9.42
C SER A 122 15.38 7.26 -8.67
N MET A 123 15.17 5.99 -9.02
CA MET A 123 14.22 5.10 -8.37
C MET A 123 14.91 4.32 -7.26
N SER A 124 14.55 4.57 -6.00
CA SER A 124 15.12 3.90 -4.82
C SER A 124 14.25 2.77 -4.26
N ILE A 125 13.07 2.57 -4.85
CA ILE A 125 12.11 1.53 -4.46
C ILE A 125 11.91 0.60 -5.66
N VAL A 126 11.91 -0.72 -5.38
CA VAL A 126 11.71 -1.78 -6.39
C VAL A 126 10.46 -2.56 -6.04
N ARG A 127 9.48 -2.60 -6.94
CA ARG A 127 8.26 -3.37 -6.78
C ARG A 127 8.37 -4.72 -7.48
N LEU A 128 8.06 -5.78 -6.78
CA LEU A 128 8.19 -7.16 -7.22
C LEU A 128 6.82 -7.84 -7.33
N TYR A 129 6.67 -8.67 -8.36
CA TYR A 129 5.46 -9.45 -8.64
C TYR A 129 5.81 -10.94 -8.84
N PRO A 130 6.26 -11.67 -7.79
CA PRO A 130 6.80 -13.02 -7.95
C PRO A 130 5.86 -13.99 -8.66
N ASN A 131 4.58 -13.96 -8.32
CA ASN A 131 3.54 -14.82 -8.88
C ASN A 131 3.25 -14.58 -10.37
N TYR A 132 3.46 -13.36 -10.88
CA TYR A 132 3.34 -13.05 -12.31
C TYR A 132 4.67 -13.24 -13.05
N HIS A 133 5.78 -13.07 -12.39
CA HIS A 133 7.12 -13.22 -12.94
C HIS A 133 7.69 -14.65 -12.80
N ASN A 134 6.83 -15.58 -12.36
CA ASN A 134 7.10 -17.02 -12.32
C ASN A 134 8.31 -17.41 -11.46
N TYR A 135 8.47 -16.80 -10.28
CA TYR A 135 9.43 -17.21 -9.26
C TYR A 135 8.81 -17.18 -7.86
N THR A 136 9.44 -17.88 -6.92
CA THR A 136 9.04 -17.88 -5.50
C THR A 136 10.10 -17.19 -4.65
N LEU A 137 9.76 -16.88 -3.40
CA LEU A 137 10.71 -16.27 -2.46
C LEU A 137 11.80 -17.26 -1.99
N GLU A 138 11.70 -18.54 -2.33
CA GLU A 138 12.74 -19.56 -2.11
C GLU A 138 13.70 -19.68 -3.29
N HIS A 139 13.36 -19.10 -4.43
CA HIS A 139 14.19 -19.22 -5.64
C HIS A 139 15.48 -18.40 -5.49
N ALA A 140 16.59 -18.93 -5.98
CA ALA A 140 17.90 -18.26 -5.88
C ALA A 140 17.90 -16.83 -6.45
N CYS A 141 17.16 -16.58 -7.54
CA CYS A 141 17.07 -15.24 -8.11
C CYS A 141 16.47 -14.21 -7.15
N PHE A 142 15.53 -14.60 -6.29
CA PHE A 142 15.01 -13.69 -5.26
C PHE A 142 16.06 -13.44 -4.18
N GLU A 143 16.79 -14.47 -3.74
CA GLU A 143 17.87 -14.33 -2.76
C GLU A 143 18.95 -13.36 -3.28
N GLU A 144 19.38 -13.52 -4.53
CA GLU A 144 20.34 -12.62 -5.17
C GLU A 144 19.84 -11.17 -5.23
N LEU A 145 18.57 -10.97 -5.62
CA LEU A 145 17.98 -9.62 -5.67
C LEU A 145 17.87 -9.02 -4.27
N PHE A 146 17.46 -9.80 -3.28
CA PHE A 146 17.33 -9.36 -1.90
C PHE A 146 18.67 -8.88 -1.33
N ASP A 147 19.74 -9.66 -1.53
CA ASP A 147 21.10 -9.29 -1.11
C ASP A 147 21.61 -8.07 -1.91
N PHE A 148 21.36 -8.02 -3.22
CA PHE A 148 21.77 -6.91 -4.08
C PHE A 148 21.11 -5.58 -3.67
N THR A 149 19.80 -5.60 -3.41
CA THR A 149 19.05 -4.41 -2.98
C THR A 149 19.45 -3.96 -1.59
N SER A 150 19.65 -4.89 -0.64
CA SER A 150 20.09 -4.60 0.72
C SER A 150 21.46 -3.92 0.75
N ASN A 151 22.43 -4.43 -0.03
CA ASN A 151 23.76 -3.87 -0.14
C ASN A 151 23.79 -2.46 -0.76
N ARG A 152 22.80 -2.13 -1.58
CA ARG A 152 22.65 -0.82 -2.25
C ARG A 152 21.70 0.13 -1.50
N LYS A 153 21.16 -0.30 -0.37
CA LYS A 153 20.14 0.45 0.40
C LYS A 153 18.88 0.78 -0.43
N LEU A 154 18.55 -0.06 -1.41
CA LEU A 154 17.29 0.01 -2.13
C LEU A 154 16.19 -0.67 -1.32
N ALA A 155 14.98 -0.19 -1.47
CA ALA A 155 13.83 -0.72 -0.75
C ALA A 155 12.99 -1.63 -1.67
N ILE A 156 12.42 -2.70 -1.11
CA ILE A 156 11.59 -3.65 -1.83
C ILE A 156 10.12 -3.41 -1.45
N GLN A 157 9.25 -3.28 -2.45
CA GLN A 157 7.81 -3.48 -2.34
C GLN A 157 7.45 -4.85 -2.92
N LEU A 158 6.93 -5.75 -2.09
CA LEU A 158 6.56 -7.09 -2.47
C LEU A 158 5.04 -7.20 -2.59
N VAL A 159 4.54 -7.39 -3.80
CA VAL A 159 3.10 -7.55 -4.05
C VAL A 159 2.70 -9.01 -3.85
N VAL A 160 1.79 -9.26 -2.92
CA VAL A 160 1.31 -10.62 -2.61
C VAL A 160 0.28 -11.09 -3.62
N GLN A 161 -0.64 -10.20 -3.98
CA GLN A 161 -1.71 -10.52 -4.92
C GLN A 161 -2.28 -9.24 -5.54
N MET A 162 -2.54 -9.23 -6.85
CA MET A 162 -3.15 -8.06 -7.50
C MET A 162 -4.66 -7.99 -7.28
N GLU A 163 -5.35 -9.09 -7.56
CA GLU A 163 -6.80 -9.21 -7.35
C GLU A 163 -7.15 -10.66 -6.99
N ASP A 164 -8.44 -10.93 -6.77
CA ASP A 164 -8.90 -12.31 -6.58
C ASP A 164 -8.65 -13.10 -7.88
N ASP A 165 -7.89 -14.20 -7.78
CA ASP A 165 -7.52 -15.04 -8.92
C ASP A 165 -8.73 -15.65 -9.64
N ARG A 166 -9.86 -15.84 -8.93
CA ARG A 166 -11.13 -16.29 -9.51
C ARG A 166 -11.72 -15.31 -10.53
N THR A 167 -11.32 -14.05 -10.49
CA THR A 167 -11.75 -13.03 -11.47
C THR A 167 -10.91 -13.03 -12.74
N GLN A 168 -9.81 -13.80 -12.76
CA GLN A 168 -8.89 -13.88 -13.87
C GLN A 168 -9.20 -15.11 -14.76
N PRO A 169 -8.89 -15.05 -16.08
CA PRO A 169 -8.95 -16.21 -16.94
C PRO A 169 -8.07 -17.35 -16.38
N LEU A 170 -8.55 -18.59 -16.43
CA LEU A 170 -7.88 -19.76 -15.83
C LEU A 170 -6.38 -19.86 -16.15
N ARG A 171 -5.99 -19.52 -17.39
CA ARG A 171 -4.59 -19.59 -17.84
C ARG A 171 -3.71 -18.44 -17.32
N MET A 172 -4.31 -17.43 -16.70
CA MET A 172 -3.66 -16.22 -16.23
C MET A 172 -3.79 -16.06 -14.71
N GLN A 173 -4.37 -17.05 -14.03
CA GLN A 173 -4.50 -17.02 -12.59
C GLN A 173 -3.13 -17.04 -11.93
N ALA A 174 -2.91 -16.06 -11.05
CA ALA A 174 -1.70 -15.92 -10.27
C ALA A 174 -2.05 -16.07 -8.79
N PRO A 175 -1.75 -17.22 -8.17
CA PRO A 175 -2.04 -17.45 -6.75
C PRO A 175 -1.26 -16.46 -5.88
N PRO A 176 -1.71 -16.21 -4.64
CA PRO A 176 -0.98 -15.35 -3.72
C PRO A 176 0.45 -15.83 -3.48
N VAL A 177 1.37 -14.88 -3.32
CA VAL A 177 2.76 -15.17 -2.97
C VAL A 177 2.83 -15.76 -1.56
N ASP A 178 3.54 -16.87 -1.41
CA ASP A 178 3.86 -17.43 -0.09
C ASP A 178 4.91 -16.58 0.62
N LEU A 179 4.53 -15.96 1.74
CA LEU A 179 5.42 -15.09 2.52
C LEU A 179 6.29 -15.84 3.52
N ARG A 180 6.06 -17.14 3.78
CA ARG A 180 6.84 -17.91 4.78
C ARG A 180 8.35 -17.82 4.59
N PRO A 181 8.90 -17.90 3.35
CA PRO A 181 10.35 -17.78 3.15
C PRO A 181 10.91 -16.40 3.47
N LEU A 182 10.09 -15.33 3.39
CA LEU A 182 10.54 -13.97 3.63
C LEU A 182 11.10 -13.77 5.04
N ALA A 183 10.53 -14.43 6.04
CA ALA A 183 11.01 -14.34 7.42
C ALA A 183 12.50 -14.72 7.54
N LYS A 184 12.92 -15.78 6.82
CA LYS A 184 14.32 -16.21 6.77
C LYS A 184 15.25 -15.17 6.13
N HIS A 185 14.81 -14.53 5.05
CA HIS A 185 15.57 -13.47 4.39
C HIS A 185 15.73 -12.24 5.31
N MET A 186 14.67 -11.84 6.01
CA MET A 186 14.72 -10.71 6.95
C MET A 186 15.69 -10.97 8.11
N LEU A 187 15.82 -12.20 8.61
CA LEU A 187 16.78 -12.54 9.65
C LEU A 187 18.25 -12.44 9.19
N ARG A 188 18.51 -12.54 7.88
CA ARG A 188 19.87 -12.47 7.31
C ARG A 188 20.38 -11.04 7.12
N SER A 189 19.49 -10.06 7.04
CA SER A 189 19.89 -8.68 6.75
C SER A 189 19.13 -7.69 7.66
N SER A 190 19.86 -7.06 8.54
CA SER A 190 19.32 -5.97 9.39
C SER A 190 19.11 -4.66 8.63
N THR A 191 19.63 -4.56 7.40
CA THR A 191 19.52 -3.37 6.55
C THR A 191 18.45 -3.49 5.46
N ALA A 192 17.89 -4.68 5.28
CA ALA A 192 16.85 -4.89 4.29
C ALA A 192 15.57 -4.10 4.64
N ARG A 193 15.03 -3.42 3.65
CA ARG A 193 13.79 -2.67 3.76
C ARG A 193 12.74 -3.29 2.86
N VAL A 194 11.76 -3.94 3.45
CA VAL A 194 10.69 -4.62 2.70
C VAL A 194 9.33 -4.09 3.14
N MET A 195 8.50 -3.76 2.16
CA MET A 195 7.10 -3.40 2.35
C MET A 195 6.23 -4.39 1.60
N ILE A 196 5.33 -5.05 2.32
CA ILE A 196 4.39 -6.02 1.76
C ILE A 196 3.14 -5.26 1.30
N LEU A 197 2.75 -5.48 0.05
CA LEU A 197 1.57 -4.86 -0.56
C LEU A 197 0.50 -5.90 -0.85
N ASN A 198 -0.75 -5.50 -0.68
CA ASN A 198 -1.93 -6.29 -1.05
C ASN A 198 -2.03 -7.65 -0.35
N ALA A 199 -1.57 -7.77 0.89
CA ALA A 199 -1.75 -8.95 1.69
C ALA A 199 -3.02 -8.86 2.54
N THR A 200 -3.72 -9.97 2.69
CA THR A 200 -4.75 -10.11 3.73
C THR A 200 -4.10 -10.35 5.09
N ARG A 201 -4.86 -10.18 6.17
CA ARG A 201 -4.36 -10.45 7.54
C ARG A 201 -3.78 -11.87 7.67
N SER A 202 -4.48 -12.88 7.17
CA SER A 202 -4.03 -14.27 7.24
C SER A 202 -2.74 -14.52 6.44
N GLN A 203 -2.55 -13.83 5.31
CA GLN A 203 -1.32 -13.94 4.54
C GLN A 203 -0.11 -13.29 5.23
N LEU A 204 -0.34 -12.29 6.10
CA LEU A 204 0.72 -11.66 6.89
C LEU A 204 1.17 -12.49 8.10
N GLU A 205 0.33 -13.40 8.62
CA GLU A 205 0.63 -14.18 9.85
C GLU A 205 2.05 -14.78 9.88
N PRO A 206 2.57 -15.40 8.80
CA PRO A 206 3.90 -16.00 8.83
C PRO A 206 5.05 -15.03 9.07
N VAL A 207 4.84 -13.74 8.75
CA VAL A 207 5.88 -12.70 8.78
C VAL A 207 5.53 -11.52 9.70
N ILE A 208 4.38 -11.57 10.35
CA ILE A 208 3.86 -10.44 11.12
C ILE A 208 4.76 -10.07 12.29
N GLN A 209 5.57 -11.01 12.80
CA GLN A 209 6.54 -10.79 13.87
C GLN A 209 7.95 -10.43 13.36
N SER A 210 8.21 -10.48 12.04
CA SER A 210 9.53 -10.14 11.50
C SER A 210 9.78 -8.64 11.60
N GLU A 211 10.90 -8.26 12.18
CA GLU A 211 11.32 -6.86 12.26
C GLU A 211 11.67 -6.29 10.88
N GLY A 212 11.60 -4.97 10.71
CA GLY A 212 11.96 -4.29 9.46
C GLY A 212 10.94 -4.40 8.34
N LEU A 213 9.81 -5.11 8.54
CA LEU A 213 8.74 -5.21 7.56
C LEU A 213 7.66 -4.16 7.78
N LEU A 214 7.25 -3.48 6.71
CA LEU A 214 6.02 -2.70 6.64
C LEU A 214 4.98 -3.44 5.79
N PHE A 215 3.71 -3.10 5.97
CA PHE A 215 2.63 -3.60 5.12
C PHE A 215 1.52 -2.58 4.95
N ASP A 216 0.90 -2.61 3.78
CA ASP A 216 -0.21 -1.72 3.46
C ASP A 216 -1.55 -2.25 3.96
N ILE A 217 -2.57 -1.38 3.93
CA ILE A 217 -3.92 -1.71 4.36
C ILE A 217 -4.86 -2.05 3.20
N ALA A 218 -4.38 -2.10 1.95
CA ALA A 218 -5.25 -2.22 0.78
C ALA A 218 -6.21 -3.41 0.86
N LYS A 219 -5.71 -4.59 1.25
CA LYS A 219 -6.49 -5.83 1.38
C LYS A 219 -6.76 -6.28 2.82
N ILE A 220 -6.51 -5.41 3.79
CA ILE A 220 -6.90 -5.65 5.18
C ILE A 220 -8.39 -5.32 5.30
N GLU A 221 -9.22 -6.33 5.53
CA GLU A 221 -10.67 -6.20 5.53
C GLU A 221 -11.29 -6.76 6.82
N GLY A 222 -12.42 -6.20 7.22
CA GLY A 222 -13.18 -6.57 8.41
C GLY A 222 -13.47 -5.40 9.34
N ALA A 223 -14.59 -5.45 10.05
CA ALA A 223 -14.94 -4.43 11.04
C ALA A 223 -13.95 -4.49 12.22
N GLY A 224 -13.41 -3.33 12.62
CA GLY A 224 -12.45 -3.24 13.73
C GLY A 224 -11.13 -3.99 13.49
N VAL A 225 -10.78 -4.28 12.23
CA VAL A 225 -9.60 -5.10 11.92
C VAL A 225 -8.30 -4.40 12.27
N LEU A 226 -8.23 -3.07 12.10
CA LEU A 226 -7.01 -2.32 12.41
C LEU A 226 -6.77 -2.25 13.92
N GLU A 227 -7.81 -2.05 14.71
CA GLU A 227 -7.74 -2.11 16.19
C GLU A 227 -7.23 -3.47 16.65
N GLN A 228 -7.81 -4.55 16.14
CA GLN A 228 -7.38 -5.91 16.46
C GLN A 228 -5.93 -6.18 16.05
N MET A 229 -5.48 -5.62 14.92
CA MET A 229 -4.08 -5.74 14.51
C MET A 229 -3.15 -4.97 15.45
N LEU A 230 -3.56 -3.80 15.91
CA LEU A 230 -2.77 -2.96 16.81
C LEU A 230 -2.60 -3.56 18.22
N GLU A 231 -3.38 -4.57 18.60
CA GLU A 231 -3.15 -5.33 19.83
C GLU A 231 -1.83 -6.13 19.79
N THR A 232 -1.38 -6.50 18.60
CA THR A 232 -0.22 -7.38 18.39
C THR A 232 0.85 -6.81 17.49
N VAL A 233 0.52 -5.78 16.71
CA VAL A 233 1.41 -5.15 15.72
C VAL A 233 1.61 -3.69 16.06
N ASN A 234 2.85 -3.24 16.09
CA ASN A 234 3.17 -1.83 16.25
C ASN A 234 2.62 -1.03 15.05
N HIS A 235 1.87 0.06 15.31
CA HIS A 235 1.33 0.96 14.29
C HIS A 235 2.39 1.52 13.34
N GLU A 236 3.65 1.59 13.76
CA GLU A 236 4.79 2.05 12.93
C GLU A 236 5.10 1.13 11.76
N ARG A 237 4.51 -0.06 11.72
CA ARG A 237 4.67 -1.05 10.65
C ARG A 237 3.55 -1.02 9.62
N ILE A 238 2.49 -0.25 9.87
CA ILE A 238 1.34 -0.14 9.00
C ILE A 238 1.48 1.13 8.16
N VAL A 239 1.24 1.03 6.85
CA VAL A 239 1.27 2.16 5.92
C VAL A 239 -0.02 2.26 5.14
N PHE A 240 -0.35 3.47 4.69
CA PHE A 240 -1.47 3.67 3.78
C PHE A 240 -1.09 3.25 2.37
N GLY A 241 -1.84 2.31 1.82
CA GLY A 241 -1.81 1.92 0.42
C GLY A 241 -3.22 1.62 -0.05
N SER A 242 -3.61 2.23 -1.17
CA SER A 242 -4.97 2.11 -1.68
C SER A 242 -5.17 1.01 -2.72
N HIS A 243 -4.09 0.59 -3.37
CA HIS A 243 -4.13 -0.26 -4.56
C HIS A 243 -4.92 0.36 -5.73
N SER A 244 -4.94 1.70 -5.79
CA SER A 244 -5.57 2.43 -6.91
C SER A 244 -4.85 2.18 -8.23
N PRO A 245 -5.56 2.09 -9.36
CA PRO A 245 -7.02 2.22 -9.54
C PRO A 245 -7.77 0.87 -9.51
N LEU A 246 -7.13 -0.24 -9.11
CA LEU A 246 -7.82 -1.54 -9.00
C LEU A 246 -8.86 -1.53 -7.88
N PHE A 247 -8.55 -0.87 -6.77
CA PHE A 247 -9.49 -0.62 -5.68
C PHE A 247 -9.81 0.88 -5.62
N TYR A 248 -10.95 1.22 -5.03
CA TYR A 248 -11.29 2.60 -4.75
C TYR A 248 -10.43 3.13 -3.61
N TRP A 249 -9.76 4.24 -3.84
CA TRP A 249 -8.93 4.89 -2.83
C TRP A 249 -9.73 5.22 -1.56
N GLU A 250 -10.98 5.65 -1.75
CA GLU A 250 -11.92 5.98 -0.68
C GLU A 250 -12.18 4.79 0.25
N ALA A 251 -12.14 3.55 -0.26
CA ALA A 251 -12.31 2.35 0.57
C ALA A 251 -11.17 2.19 1.59
N ALA A 252 -9.93 2.44 1.19
CA ALA A 252 -8.80 2.42 2.12
C ALA A 252 -8.90 3.54 3.18
N ARG A 253 -9.33 4.75 2.77
CA ARG A 253 -9.58 5.85 3.69
C ARG A 253 -10.68 5.52 4.70
N LEU A 254 -11.79 4.95 4.25
CA LEU A 254 -12.92 4.60 5.13
C LEU A 254 -12.50 3.62 6.23
N LYS A 255 -11.62 2.66 5.95
CA LYS A 255 -11.08 1.75 6.96
C LYS A 255 -10.43 2.50 8.14
N LEU A 256 -9.65 3.56 7.82
CA LEU A 256 -9.03 4.39 8.86
C LEU A 256 -10.03 5.29 9.58
N GLN A 257 -11.06 5.78 8.88
CA GLN A 257 -12.08 6.64 9.48
C GLN A 257 -13.03 5.89 10.41
N GLU A 258 -13.28 4.61 10.12
CA GLU A 258 -14.11 3.72 10.95
C GLU A 258 -13.36 3.13 12.14
N SER A 259 -12.02 3.21 12.12
CA SER A 259 -11.16 2.69 13.17
C SER A 259 -10.97 3.69 14.31
N GLU A 260 -10.94 3.19 15.55
CA GLU A 260 -10.69 3.99 16.77
C GLU A 260 -9.18 4.20 16.98
N LEU A 261 -8.54 4.90 16.03
CA LEU A 261 -7.10 5.20 16.07
C LEU A 261 -6.84 6.51 16.84
N LEU A 262 -5.74 6.53 17.59
CA LEU A 262 -5.21 7.78 18.14
C LEU A 262 -4.67 8.65 17.00
N ASP A 263 -4.74 9.99 17.13
CA ASP A 263 -4.26 10.91 16.10
C ASP A 263 -2.81 10.61 15.67
N ARG A 264 -1.93 10.28 16.61
CA ARG A 264 -0.53 9.90 16.33
C ARG A 264 -0.40 8.62 15.51
N GLN A 265 -1.30 7.64 15.72
CA GLN A 265 -1.31 6.40 14.98
C GLN A 265 -1.82 6.65 13.55
N LEU A 266 -2.86 7.45 13.43
CA LEU A 266 -3.42 7.84 12.15
C LEU A 266 -2.39 8.61 11.31
N ASP A 267 -1.74 9.64 11.85
CA ASP A 267 -0.69 10.40 11.15
C ASP A 267 0.49 9.49 10.74
N ALA A 268 0.91 8.59 11.62
CA ALA A 268 1.95 7.62 11.31
C ALA A 268 1.58 6.73 10.12
N ILE A 269 0.36 6.20 10.08
CA ILE A 269 -0.10 5.26 9.03
C ILE A 269 -0.27 6.00 7.70
N ILE A 270 -0.86 7.19 7.69
CA ILE A 270 -1.18 7.89 6.43
C ILE A 270 0.04 8.46 5.72
N GLN A 271 1.14 8.75 6.43
CA GLN A 271 2.34 9.30 5.83
C GLN A 271 3.64 9.03 6.61
N GLY A 272 3.62 9.13 7.93
CA GLY A 272 4.82 9.16 8.77
C GLY A 272 5.69 7.92 8.60
N ASN A 273 5.09 6.73 8.62
CA ASN A 273 5.80 5.45 8.52
C ASN A 273 6.48 5.29 7.17
N ALA A 274 5.75 5.58 6.09
CA ALA A 274 6.28 5.49 4.73
C ALA A 274 7.40 6.49 4.49
N LYS A 275 7.25 7.75 4.95
CA LYS A 275 8.31 8.76 4.86
C LYS A 275 9.58 8.34 5.60
N ARG A 276 9.46 7.84 6.83
CA ARG A 276 10.62 7.33 7.59
C ARG A 276 11.31 6.18 6.86
N TRP A 277 10.53 5.20 6.39
CA TRP A 277 11.05 4.05 5.69
C TRP A 277 11.76 4.39 4.37
N ALA A 278 11.29 5.37 3.62
CA ALA A 278 11.93 5.80 2.38
C ALA A 278 13.26 6.54 2.61
N ASN A 279 13.45 7.17 3.77
CA ASN A 279 14.61 8.01 4.09
C ASN A 279 15.72 7.27 4.87
N GLN A 280 15.53 5.99 5.19
CA GLN A 280 16.56 5.13 5.81
C GLN A 280 17.57 4.66 4.76
#